data_c2d8a63e0309064289037a83c65f29b0
#
_entry.id   c2d8a63e0309064289037a83c65f29b0
#
_cell.length_a   1.000
_cell.length_b   1.000
_cell.length_c   1.000
_cell.angle_alpha   90.00
_cell.angle_beta   90.00
_cell.angle_gamma   90.00
#
_symmetry.space_group_name_H-M   'P 1'
#
loop_
_entity.id
_entity.type
_entity.pdbx_description
1 polymer ?
#
loop_
_entity_poly.entity_id
_entity_poly.type
_entity_poly.pdbx_seq_one_letter_code
_entity_poly.pdbx_strand_id
1 'polypeptide(L)'
;FVANRVNKNGDVIDTETAIAIRENFINKPINIEHNREKVIGTILTTGFSEFGTDKPLTEDQAKAMTGPFNVTLGGVIWKTVNDKVANFIEESSDPTSEKYLAVSASWELGFSDFNIVLLKNDEKNIEGGEIVAEEEQIEELQKYLRAFGGEESIDQETKAYRQVIGKVVPLGIGLTETPAADVKGISTKSTKTKEKLVKEEGEANNISQNSNSKQVISRRNTMKIKSIEDITD
;
A
#
# COMPACT_ATOMS: atom_id res chain seq x y z
N PHE A 1 -4.18 -1.53 -2.66
CA PHE A 1 -4.68 -2.86 -2.26
C PHE A 1 -5.13 -3.65 -3.49
N VAL A 2 -5.35 -4.96 -3.33
CA VAL A 2 -5.78 -5.85 -4.41
C VAL A 2 -7.26 -6.18 -4.23
N ALA A 3 -8.08 -5.85 -5.21
CA ALA A 3 -9.48 -6.27 -5.29
C ALA A 3 -9.58 -7.72 -5.78
N ASN A 4 -10.67 -8.42 -5.46
CA ASN A 4 -10.97 -9.80 -5.83
C ASN A 4 -9.97 -10.84 -5.33
N ARG A 5 -9.06 -10.47 -4.41
CA ARG A 5 -8.05 -11.38 -3.88
C ARG A 5 -7.99 -11.30 -2.35
N VAL A 6 -8.06 -12.46 -1.72
CA VAL A 6 -7.95 -12.59 -0.26
C VAL A 6 -6.56 -12.16 0.20
N ASN A 7 -6.50 -11.29 1.20
CA ASN A 7 -5.27 -10.86 1.84
C ASN A 7 -4.83 -11.81 2.98
N LYS A 8 -3.70 -11.52 3.62
CA LYS A 8 -3.16 -12.35 4.72
C LYS A 8 -4.02 -12.33 5.98
N ASN A 9 -4.92 -11.35 6.13
CA ASN A 9 -5.85 -11.25 7.25
C ASN A 9 -7.14 -12.07 7.01
N GLY A 10 -7.28 -12.69 5.83
CA GLY A 10 -8.48 -13.41 5.44
C GLY A 10 -9.61 -12.50 4.95
N ASP A 11 -9.29 -11.25 4.57
CA ASP A 11 -10.26 -10.29 4.04
C ASP A 11 -10.14 -10.15 2.53
N VAL A 12 -11.27 -9.88 1.89
CA VAL A 12 -11.34 -9.54 0.46
C VAL A 12 -12.33 -8.42 0.21
N ILE A 13 -12.03 -7.61 -0.78
CA ILE A 13 -12.93 -6.59 -1.35
C ILE A 13 -13.17 -6.97 -2.79
N ASP A 14 -14.43 -7.03 -3.18
CA ASP A 14 -14.83 -7.28 -4.57
C ASP A 14 -14.68 -6.04 -5.46
N THR A 15 -14.92 -6.24 -6.75
CA THR A 15 -14.85 -5.17 -7.76
C THR A 15 -15.80 -4.02 -7.43
N GLU A 16 -17.07 -4.31 -7.11
CA GLU A 16 -18.08 -3.30 -6.86
C GLU A 16 -17.70 -2.40 -5.68
N THR A 17 -17.34 -3.00 -4.56
CA THR A 17 -16.89 -2.30 -3.36
C THR A 17 -15.61 -1.50 -3.63
N ALA A 18 -14.63 -2.08 -4.33
CA ALA A 18 -13.37 -1.42 -4.67
C ALA A 18 -13.58 -0.15 -5.51
N ILE A 19 -14.47 -0.20 -6.51
CA ILE A 19 -14.85 0.94 -7.32
C ILE A 19 -15.54 2.01 -6.47
N ALA A 20 -16.51 1.61 -5.64
CA ALA A 20 -17.31 2.53 -4.83
C ALA A 20 -16.48 3.30 -3.81
N ILE A 21 -15.48 2.67 -3.18
CA ILE A 21 -14.70 3.30 -2.11
C ILE A 21 -13.44 4.02 -2.59
N ARG A 22 -12.99 3.79 -3.83
CA ARG A 22 -11.72 4.31 -4.34
C ARG A 22 -11.49 5.79 -4.04
N GLU A 23 -12.43 6.66 -4.44
CA GLU A 23 -12.28 8.11 -4.28
C GLU A 23 -12.32 8.56 -2.83
N ASN A 24 -12.93 7.77 -1.96
CA ASN A 24 -13.01 8.06 -0.53
C ASN A 24 -11.66 7.95 0.20
N PHE A 25 -10.60 7.43 -0.47
CA PHE A 25 -9.23 7.50 0.01
C PHE A 25 -8.59 8.87 -0.14
N ILE A 26 -9.09 9.73 -1.04
CA ILE A 26 -8.54 11.08 -1.25
C ILE A 26 -8.66 11.89 0.07
N ASN A 27 -7.59 12.61 0.42
CA ASN A 27 -7.42 13.35 1.67
C ASN A 27 -7.35 12.49 2.94
N LYS A 28 -7.23 11.17 2.83
CA LYS A 28 -6.95 10.32 3.98
C LYS A 28 -5.47 10.33 4.34
N PRO A 29 -5.14 10.08 5.63
CA PRO A 29 -3.77 10.09 6.10
C PRO A 29 -2.94 8.95 5.54
N ILE A 30 -1.64 9.21 5.40
CA ILE A 30 -0.59 8.21 5.27
C ILE A 30 0.15 8.19 6.60
N ASN A 31 0.15 7.07 7.29
CA ASN A 31 0.81 6.89 8.57
C ASN A 31 1.89 5.79 8.50
N ILE A 32 2.58 5.56 9.61
CA ILE A 32 3.58 4.50 9.77
C ILE A 32 2.98 3.41 10.63
N GLU A 33 3.06 2.15 10.17
CA GLU A 33 2.63 0.95 10.90
C GLU A 33 1.23 1.07 11.52
N HIS A 34 0.29 1.68 10.77
CA HIS A 34 -1.09 1.91 11.22
C HIS A 34 -1.21 2.77 12.49
N ASN A 35 -0.14 3.47 12.88
CA ASN A 35 -0.16 4.36 14.01
C ASN A 35 -0.71 5.73 13.63
N ARG A 36 -1.90 6.06 14.14
CA ARG A 36 -2.63 7.32 13.84
C ARG A 36 -1.96 8.57 14.40
N GLU A 37 -1.03 8.42 15.32
CA GLU A 37 -0.21 9.52 15.86
C GLU A 37 1.01 9.81 14.97
N LYS A 38 1.39 8.87 14.10
CA LYS A 38 2.55 8.97 13.20
C LYS A 38 2.12 9.25 11.75
N VAL A 39 1.33 10.31 11.56
CA VAL A 39 0.89 10.75 10.22
C VAL A 39 2.03 11.51 9.55
N ILE A 40 2.42 11.06 8.36
CA ILE A 40 3.56 11.59 7.59
C ILE A 40 3.18 12.14 6.23
N GLY A 41 1.93 11.98 5.81
CA GLY A 41 1.49 12.38 4.49
C GLY A 41 -0.01 12.30 4.30
N THR A 42 -0.44 12.53 3.07
CA THR A 42 -1.85 12.42 2.67
C THR A 42 -1.99 11.88 1.26
N ILE A 43 -3.10 11.19 1.00
CA ILE A 43 -3.47 10.65 -0.32
C ILE A 43 -4.09 11.77 -1.15
N LEU A 44 -3.65 11.94 -2.40
CA LEU A 44 -4.12 12.98 -3.30
C LEU A 44 -4.86 12.45 -4.52
N THR A 45 -4.50 11.25 -4.98
CA THR A 45 -5.06 10.66 -6.19
C THR A 45 -5.27 9.16 -6.01
N THR A 46 -6.18 8.62 -6.81
CA THR A 46 -6.48 7.19 -6.85
C THR A 46 -6.59 6.72 -8.29
N GLY A 47 -6.39 5.43 -8.51
CA GLY A 47 -6.50 4.83 -9.83
C GLY A 47 -6.60 3.32 -9.75
N PHE A 48 -6.48 2.66 -10.89
CA PHE A 48 -6.47 1.22 -11.03
C PHE A 48 -5.30 0.75 -11.87
N SER A 49 -4.78 -0.45 -11.60
CA SER A 49 -3.81 -1.12 -12.45
C SER A 49 -4.01 -2.63 -12.47
N GLU A 50 -3.48 -3.27 -13.49
CA GLU A 50 -3.46 -4.73 -13.59
C GLU A 50 -2.63 -5.33 -12.46
N PHE A 51 -3.12 -6.38 -11.84
CA PHE A 51 -2.38 -7.11 -10.81
C PHE A 51 -1.15 -7.80 -11.44
N GLY A 52 0.01 -7.59 -10.83
CA GLY A 52 1.28 -8.20 -11.25
C GLY A 52 2.04 -7.48 -12.37
N THR A 53 1.40 -6.58 -13.14
CA THR A 53 2.08 -5.81 -14.20
C THR A 53 2.10 -4.31 -13.94
N ASP A 54 1.24 -3.83 -13.06
CA ASP A 54 1.03 -2.42 -12.72
C ASP A 54 0.61 -1.54 -13.91
N LYS A 55 0.21 -2.15 -15.02
CA LYS A 55 -0.30 -1.42 -16.19
C LYS A 55 -1.60 -0.70 -15.83
N PRO A 56 -1.71 0.62 -16.08
CA PRO A 56 -2.91 1.38 -15.75
C PRO A 56 -4.17 0.83 -16.40
N LEU A 57 -5.26 0.80 -15.62
CA LEU A 57 -6.60 0.46 -16.07
C LEU A 57 -7.50 1.70 -15.99
N THR A 58 -8.41 1.82 -16.97
CA THR A 58 -9.54 2.75 -16.85
C THR A 58 -10.56 2.20 -15.84
N GLU A 59 -11.46 3.05 -15.37
CA GLU A 59 -12.53 2.60 -14.46
C GLU A 59 -13.43 1.55 -15.12
N ASP A 60 -13.76 1.73 -16.40
CA ASP A 60 -14.59 0.75 -17.14
C ASP A 60 -13.87 -0.60 -17.28
N GLN A 61 -12.55 -0.60 -17.50
CA GLN A 61 -11.75 -1.82 -17.51
C GLN A 61 -11.75 -2.48 -16.14
N ALA A 62 -11.55 -1.70 -15.06
CA ALA A 62 -11.58 -2.22 -13.69
C ALA A 62 -12.96 -2.80 -13.33
N LYS A 63 -14.06 -2.15 -13.72
CA LYS A 63 -15.45 -2.65 -13.54
C LYS A 63 -15.70 -3.98 -14.24
N ALA A 64 -15.03 -4.24 -15.35
CA ALA A 64 -15.15 -5.48 -16.10
C ALA A 64 -14.26 -6.62 -15.56
N MET A 65 -13.41 -6.36 -14.55
CA MET A 65 -12.52 -7.36 -13.99
C MET A 65 -13.28 -8.31 -13.06
N THR A 66 -13.12 -9.61 -13.29
CA THR A 66 -13.51 -10.69 -12.37
C THR A 66 -12.32 -11.22 -11.58
N GLY A 67 -11.14 -11.16 -12.17
CA GLY A 67 -9.87 -11.50 -11.54
C GLY A 67 -9.27 -10.35 -10.71
N PRO A 68 -8.12 -10.59 -10.06
CA PRO A 68 -7.45 -9.59 -9.22
C PRO A 68 -7.00 -8.36 -10.01
N PHE A 69 -7.16 -7.18 -9.42
CA PHE A 69 -6.58 -5.92 -9.89
C PHE A 69 -6.19 -5.02 -8.71
N ASN A 70 -5.31 -4.07 -8.96
CA ASN A 70 -4.88 -3.12 -7.94
C ASN A 70 -5.76 -1.87 -7.91
N VAL A 71 -6.15 -1.43 -6.71
CA VAL A 71 -6.51 -0.04 -6.45
C VAL A 71 -5.24 0.68 -6.03
N THR A 72 -4.80 1.61 -6.87
CA THR A 72 -3.56 2.37 -6.68
C THR A 72 -3.85 3.72 -6.03
N LEU A 73 -2.93 4.17 -5.18
CA LEU A 73 -3.05 5.42 -4.46
C LEU A 73 -1.78 6.26 -4.70
N GLY A 74 -1.96 7.53 -5.00
CA GLY A 74 -0.86 8.50 -5.09
C GLY A 74 -1.01 9.55 -4.00
N GLY A 75 0.10 9.92 -3.37
CA GLY A 75 0.08 10.88 -2.27
C GLY A 75 1.37 11.64 -2.12
N VAL A 76 1.45 12.44 -1.08
CA VAL A 76 2.64 13.18 -0.68
C VAL A 76 3.08 12.77 0.72
N ILE A 77 4.38 12.70 0.91
CA ILE A 77 5.03 12.54 2.22
C ILE A 77 5.70 13.87 2.57
N TRP A 78 5.45 14.35 3.77
CA TRP A 78 5.98 15.64 4.22
C TRP A 78 7.39 15.48 4.80
N LYS A 79 8.42 15.78 4.01
CA LYS A 79 9.82 15.75 4.47
C LYS A 79 10.07 16.65 5.69
N THR A 80 9.31 17.72 5.83
CA THR A 80 9.39 18.65 6.98
C THR A 80 8.87 18.04 8.28
N VAL A 81 8.05 16.98 8.20
CA VAL A 81 7.57 16.26 9.38
C VAL A 81 8.60 15.22 9.83
N ASN A 82 9.11 14.43 8.89
CA ASN A 82 10.14 13.44 9.16
C ASN A 82 10.98 13.17 7.89
N ASP A 83 12.15 13.81 7.80
CA ASP A 83 13.05 13.67 6.65
C ASP A 83 13.70 12.29 6.57
N LYS A 84 13.94 11.63 7.69
CA LYS A 84 14.52 10.29 7.73
C LYS A 84 13.57 9.25 7.13
N VAL A 85 12.28 9.30 7.52
CA VAL A 85 11.25 8.43 6.94
C VAL A 85 11.10 8.70 5.45
N ALA A 86 11.03 9.96 5.04
CA ALA A 86 10.90 10.30 3.62
C ALA A 86 12.09 9.77 2.79
N ASN A 87 13.31 9.88 3.30
CA ASN A 87 14.50 9.34 2.65
C ASN A 87 14.48 7.80 2.61
N PHE A 88 14.05 7.13 3.69
CA PHE A 88 13.89 5.68 3.70
C PHE A 88 12.88 5.20 2.65
N ILE A 89 11.77 5.91 2.49
CA ILE A 89 10.77 5.63 1.45
C ILE A 89 11.37 5.81 0.04
N GLU A 90 12.17 6.88 -0.17
CA GLU A 90 12.87 7.07 -1.45
C GLU A 90 13.85 5.92 -1.73
N GLU A 91 14.65 5.49 -0.75
CA GLU A 91 15.55 4.35 -0.87
C GLU A 91 14.77 3.04 -1.15
N SER A 92 13.62 2.83 -0.50
CA SER A 92 12.77 1.66 -0.73
C SER A 92 12.17 1.62 -2.14
N SER A 93 12.06 2.75 -2.81
CA SER A 93 11.56 2.85 -4.18
C SER A 93 12.66 2.76 -5.26
N ASP A 94 13.92 2.77 -4.87
CA ASP A 94 15.07 2.71 -5.81
C ASP A 94 15.50 1.27 -6.04
N PRO A 95 15.37 0.73 -7.28
CA PRO A 95 15.77 -0.62 -7.61
C PRO A 95 17.28 -0.92 -7.38
N THR A 96 18.10 0.12 -7.23
CA THR A 96 19.54 -0.03 -6.97
C THR A 96 19.89 -0.02 -5.47
N SER A 97 18.91 0.26 -4.62
CA SER A 97 19.09 0.30 -3.16
C SER A 97 19.00 -1.10 -2.56
N GLU A 98 19.82 -1.36 -1.52
CA GLU A 98 19.68 -2.56 -0.68
C GLU A 98 18.32 -2.64 0.04
N LYS A 99 17.63 -1.49 0.16
CA LYS A 99 16.29 -1.39 0.77
C LYS A 99 15.15 -1.44 -0.24
N TYR A 100 15.44 -1.79 -1.49
CA TYR A 100 14.41 -1.89 -2.52
C TYR A 100 13.26 -2.79 -2.08
N LEU A 101 12.01 -2.30 -2.20
CA LEU A 101 10.78 -2.96 -1.77
C LEU A 101 10.66 -3.22 -0.25
N ALA A 102 11.49 -2.58 0.60
CA ALA A 102 11.40 -2.74 2.05
C ALA A 102 10.09 -2.20 2.62
N VAL A 103 9.50 -1.17 2.01
CA VAL A 103 8.24 -0.56 2.46
C VAL A 103 7.14 -0.80 1.45
N SER A 104 5.97 -1.14 1.95
CA SER A 104 4.74 -1.30 1.16
C SER A 104 3.59 -0.56 1.83
N ALA A 105 2.48 -0.39 1.11
CA ALA A 105 1.27 0.20 1.65
C ALA A 105 0.29 -0.89 2.11
N SER A 106 -0.27 -0.70 3.29
CA SER A 106 -1.38 -1.48 3.83
C SER A 106 -2.57 -0.56 4.06
N TRP A 107 -3.74 -0.97 3.64
CA TRP A 107 -4.96 -0.16 3.73
C TRP A 107 -5.62 -0.27 5.10
N GLU A 108 -6.34 0.80 5.48
CA GLU A 108 -7.16 0.85 6.68
C GLU A 108 -8.61 1.13 6.27
N LEU A 109 -9.51 0.23 6.61
CA LEU A 109 -10.95 0.38 6.34
C LEU A 109 -11.76 0.18 7.61
N GLY A 110 -12.83 0.97 7.74
CA GLY A 110 -13.98 0.65 8.56
C GLY A 110 -15.11 0.11 7.68
N PHE A 111 -15.86 -0.86 8.14
CA PHE A 111 -17.02 -1.39 7.43
C PHE A 111 -18.11 -1.83 8.40
N SER A 112 -19.35 -1.88 7.92
CA SER A 112 -20.51 -2.21 8.75
C SER A 112 -20.90 -3.67 8.70
N ASP A 113 -20.51 -4.39 7.63
CA ASP A 113 -21.01 -5.72 7.37
C ASP A 113 -20.05 -6.56 6.53
N PHE A 114 -20.28 -7.86 6.47
CA PHE A 114 -19.51 -8.78 5.66
C PHE A 114 -20.33 -10.00 5.26
N ASN A 115 -20.01 -10.56 4.10
CA ASN A 115 -20.37 -11.92 3.69
C ASN A 115 -19.20 -12.87 3.97
N ILE A 116 -19.46 -14.17 3.88
CA ILE A 116 -18.38 -15.17 3.84
C ILE A 116 -18.22 -15.67 2.42
N VAL A 117 -16.98 -15.74 1.98
CA VAL A 117 -16.61 -16.36 0.71
C VAL A 117 -15.94 -17.69 1.00
N LEU A 118 -16.43 -18.76 0.40
CA LEU A 118 -15.85 -20.09 0.47
C LEU A 118 -15.01 -20.36 -0.76
N LEU A 119 -13.72 -20.64 -0.57
CA LEU A 119 -12.78 -20.95 -1.64
C LEU A 119 -12.21 -22.36 -1.43
N LYS A 120 -11.88 -23.03 -2.54
CA LYS A 120 -11.30 -24.37 -2.54
C LYS A 120 -9.82 -24.35 -2.91
N ASN A 121 -9.10 -25.40 -2.49
CA ASN A 121 -7.73 -25.71 -2.93
C ASN A 121 -6.74 -24.53 -2.75
N ASP A 122 -6.80 -23.81 -1.63
CA ASP A 122 -5.94 -22.65 -1.33
C ASP A 122 -6.03 -21.50 -2.35
N GLU A 123 -7.10 -21.47 -3.14
CA GLU A 123 -7.37 -20.36 -4.04
C GLU A 123 -7.48 -19.04 -3.23
N LYS A 124 -7.01 -17.94 -3.83
CA LYS A 124 -7.09 -16.60 -3.23
C LYS A 124 -7.93 -15.64 -4.05
N ASN A 125 -8.20 -15.98 -5.32
CA ASN A 125 -9.11 -15.22 -6.16
C ASN A 125 -10.56 -15.64 -5.83
N ILE A 126 -11.45 -14.67 -5.64
CA ILE A 126 -12.85 -14.94 -5.31
C ILE A 126 -13.70 -15.34 -6.52
N GLU A 127 -13.14 -15.29 -7.72
CA GLU A 127 -13.82 -15.78 -8.92
C GLU A 127 -14.13 -17.27 -8.79
N GLY A 128 -15.42 -17.62 -8.91
CA GLY A 128 -15.88 -19.00 -8.73
C GLY A 128 -16.02 -19.45 -7.28
N GLY A 129 -15.77 -18.58 -6.29
CA GLY A 129 -16.06 -18.82 -4.90
C GLY A 129 -17.57 -18.80 -4.61
N GLU A 130 -17.99 -19.57 -3.61
CA GLU A 130 -19.35 -19.52 -3.10
C GLU A 130 -19.49 -18.38 -2.09
N ILE A 131 -20.48 -17.49 -2.30
CA ILE A 131 -20.77 -16.39 -1.39
C ILE A 131 -21.92 -16.80 -0.46
N VAL A 132 -21.66 -16.80 0.83
CA VAL A 132 -22.65 -17.01 1.90
C VAL A 132 -23.06 -15.65 2.43
N ALA A 133 -24.33 -15.28 2.20
CA ALA A 133 -24.92 -13.99 2.58
C ALA A 133 -26.04 -14.14 3.62
N GLU A 134 -26.52 -15.36 3.87
CA GLU A 134 -27.59 -15.63 4.85
C GLU A 134 -27.03 -15.50 6.28
N GLU A 135 -27.70 -14.68 7.11
CA GLU A 135 -27.24 -14.32 8.47
C GLU A 135 -26.99 -15.56 9.35
N GLU A 136 -27.92 -16.54 9.32
CA GLU A 136 -27.79 -17.77 10.11
C GLU A 136 -26.53 -18.59 9.70
N GLN A 137 -26.22 -18.63 8.40
CA GLN A 137 -25.03 -19.34 7.91
C GLN A 137 -23.76 -18.56 8.21
N ILE A 138 -23.79 -17.24 8.15
CA ILE A 138 -22.68 -16.37 8.54
C ILE A 138 -22.35 -16.59 10.03
N GLU A 139 -23.35 -16.60 10.91
CA GLU A 139 -23.16 -16.86 12.35
C GLU A 139 -22.52 -18.24 12.60
N GLU A 140 -22.90 -19.26 11.84
CA GLU A 140 -22.33 -20.60 11.97
C GLU A 140 -20.87 -20.65 11.49
N LEU A 141 -20.54 -19.97 10.39
CA LEU A 141 -19.25 -20.05 9.72
C LEU A 141 -18.22 -19.03 10.22
N GLN A 142 -18.64 -17.94 10.86
CA GLN A 142 -17.73 -16.88 11.32
C GLN A 142 -16.62 -17.38 12.26
N LYS A 143 -16.84 -18.46 13.00
CA LYS A 143 -15.84 -19.09 13.87
C LYS A 143 -14.58 -19.56 13.13
N TYR A 144 -14.66 -19.76 11.81
CA TYR A 144 -13.52 -20.14 10.97
C TYR A 144 -12.72 -18.93 10.49
N LEU A 145 -13.28 -17.71 10.53
CA LEU A 145 -12.62 -16.51 10.06
C LEU A 145 -11.51 -16.06 11.01
N ARG A 146 -10.37 -15.63 10.46
CA ARG A 146 -9.25 -15.06 11.25
C ARG A 146 -9.66 -13.93 12.16
N ALA A 147 -10.55 -13.06 11.69
CA ALA A 147 -11.08 -11.95 12.47
C ALA A 147 -11.77 -12.38 13.78
N PHE A 148 -12.21 -13.62 13.86
CA PHE A 148 -12.86 -14.21 15.05
C PHE A 148 -11.99 -15.31 15.70
N GLY A 149 -10.69 -15.35 15.35
CA GLY A 149 -9.74 -16.30 15.94
C GLY A 149 -9.68 -17.66 15.25
N GLY A 150 -10.35 -17.84 14.11
CA GLY A 150 -10.31 -19.05 13.31
C GLY A 150 -9.07 -19.20 12.44
N GLU A 151 -8.86 -20.37 11.88
CA GLU A 151 -7.73 -20.71 11.01
C GLU A 151 -8.12 -20.76 9.53
N GLU A 152 -9.28 -20.21 9.16
CA GLU A 152 -9.89 -20.20 7.82
C GLU A 152 -10.37 -21.58 7.32
N SER A 153 -9.85 -22.69 7.79
CA SER A 153 -10.17 -24.05 7.31
C SER A 153 -11.50 -24.55 7.87
N ILE A 154 -12.46 -24.83 6.98
CA ILE A 154 -13.69 -25.57 7.31
C ILE A 154 -13.42 -27.08 7.26
N ASP A 155 -12.74 -27.49 6.20
CA ASP A 155 -12.28 -28.88 5.97
C ASP A 155 -10.92 -28.88 5.25
N GLN A 156 -10.52 -30.02 4.67
CA GLN A 156 -9.21 -30.16 4.00
C GLN A 156 -9.10 -29.36 2.70
N GLU A 157 -10.21 -29.06 2.05
CA GLU A 157 -10.23 -28.42 0.73
C GLU A 157 -10.88 -27.03 0.76
N THR A 158 -11.72 -26.75 1.77
CA THR A 158 -12.57 -25.52 1.80
C THR A 158 -12.08 -24.56 2.88
N LYS A 159 -11.89 -23.32 2.49
CA LYS A 159 -11.55 -22.22 3.40
C LYS A 159 -12.58 -21.11 3.36
N ALA A 160 -12.83 -20.50 4.53
CA ALA A 160 -13.75 -19.38 4.71
C ALA A 160 -12.98 -18.07 4.84
N TYR A 161 -13.40 -17.05 4.10
CA TYR A 161 -12.81 -15.73 4.10
C TYR A 161 -13.89 -14.66 4.23
N ARG A 162 -13.53 -13.49 4.74
CA ARG A 162 -14.46 -12.39 4.97
C ARG A 162 -14.49 -11.46 3.76
N GLN A 163 -15.61 -11.42 3.05
CA GLN A 163 -15.89 -10.42 2.01
C GLN A 163 -16.48 -9.17 2.68
N VAL A 164 -15.74 -8.08 2.65
CA VAL A 164 -16.14 -6.80 3.22
C VAL A 164 -17.23 -6.17 2.35
N ILE A 165 -18.37 -5.86 2.95
CA ILE A 165 -19.53 -5.25 2.30
C ILE A 165 -20.17 -4.14 3.17
N GLY A 166 -21.32 -3.65 2.76
CA GLY A 166 -22.09 -2.64 3.47
C GLY A 166 -21.48 -1.25 3.34
N LYS A 167 -21.54 -0.47 4.43
CA LYS A 167 -20.92 0.84 4.44
C LYS A 167 -19.42 0.71 4.69
N VAL A 168 -18.62 0.76 3.62
CA VAL A 168 -17.17 0.70 3.70
C VAL A 168 -16.58 2.11 3.65
N VAL A 169 -15.72 2.44 4.62
CA VAL A 169 -15.11 3.76 4.77
C VAL A 169 -13.60 3.63 4.84
N PRO A 170 -12.86 4.14 3.85
CA PRO A 170 -11.41 4.27 3.95
C PRO A 170 -11.00 5.19 5.09
N LEU A 171 -10.06 4.74 5.91
CA LEU A 171 -9.51 5.49 7.04
C LEU A 171 -8.13 6.06 6.73
N GLY A 172 -7.39 5.41 5.84
CA GLY A 172 -6.05 5.78 5.42
C GLY A 172 -5.24 4.61 4.92
N ILE A 173 -3.94 4.80 4.86
CA ILE A 173 -2.96 3.73 4.64
C ILE A 173 -1.85 3.80 5.67
N GLY A 174 -1.38 2.64 6.12
CA GLY A 174 -0.14 2.49 6.86
C GLY A 174 0.99 2.07 5.93
N LEU A 175 2.11 2.78 5.98
CA LEU A 175 3.36 2.29 5.37
C LEU A 175 3.98 1.27 6.33
N THR A 176 4.24 0.08 5.82
CA THR A 176 4.67 -1.07 6.62
C THR A 176 5.67 -1.94 5.86
N GLU A 177 6.51 -2.66 6.59
CA GLU A 177 7.39 -3.69 6.02
C GLU A 177 6.65 -5.02 5.80
N THR A 178 5.49 -5.22 6.44
CA THR A 178 4.71 -6.46 6.40
C THR A 178 3.27 -6.25 5.95
N PRO A 179 3.02 -5.85 4.68
CA PRO A 179 1.67 -5.59 4.20
C PRO A 179 0.79 -6.85 4.22
N ALA A 180 -0.50 -6.68 4.52
CA ALA A 180 -1.47 -7.77 4.48
C ALA A 180 -1.80 -8.22 3.04
N ALA A 181 -1.82 -7.29 2.08
CA ALA A 181 -2.06 -7.60 0.68
C ALA A 181 -0.80 -8.11 -0.04
N ASP A 182 -0.99 -8.80 -1.17
CA ASP A 182 0.10 -9.23 -2.07
C ASP A 182 0.61 -8.05 -2.92
N VAL A 183 0.93 -6.95 -2.25
CA VAL A 183 1.56 -5.77 -2.84
C VAL A 183 2.99 -5.65 -2.34
N LYS A 184 3.90 -5.19 -3.20
CA LYS A 184 5.30 -5.01 -2.84
C LYS A 184 5.79 -3.64 -3.28
N GLY A 185 6.39 -2.95 -2.31
CA GLY A 185 7.05 -1.68 -2.55
C GLY A 185 6.09 -0.52 -2.79
N ILE A 186 6.70 0.62 -2.91
CA ILE A 186 6.09 1.89 -3.29
C ILE A 186 6.95 2.51 -4.38
N SER A 187 6.36 3.36 -5.21
CA SER A 187 7.11 4.10 -6.22
C SER A 187 7.12 5.58 -5.86
N THR A 188 8.30 6.22 -5.89
CA THR A 188 8.42 7.65 -5.74
C THR A 188 8.83 8.28 -7.07
N LYS A 189 8.32 9.50 -7.35
CA LYS A 189 8.89 10.31 -8.43
C LYS A 189 10.26 10.78 -7.95
N SER A 190 11.30 10.03 -8.33
CA SER A 190 12.68 10.42 -8.03
C SER A 190 12.98 11.79 -8.63
N THR A 191 13.58 12.65 -7.82
CA THR A 191 14.13 13.98 -8.19
C THR A 191 15.33 13.88 -9.15
N LYS A 192 15.58 12.76 -9.82
CA LYS A 192 16.61 12.62 -10.88
C LYS A 192 16.43 13.62 -12.02
N THR A 193 15.24 14.22 -12.14
CA THR A 193 15.00 15.33 -13.07
C THR A 193 15.76 16.61 -12.66
N LYS A 194 16.09 16.81 -11.38
CA LYS A 194 16.85 18.01 -10.93
C LYS A 194 18.34 17.94 -11.27
N GLU A 195 18.94 16.76 -11.25
CA GLU A 195 20.36 16.63 -11.64
C GLU A 195 20.57 16.83 -13.14
N LYS A 196 19.59 16.50 -13.97
CA LYS A 196 19.67 16.75 -15.42
C LYS A 196 19.52 18.22 -15.73
N LEU A 197 18.61 18.94 -15.04
CA LEU A 197 18.42 20.39 -15.19
C LEU A 197 19.63 21.18 -14.67
N VAL A 198 20.23 20.74 -13.54
CA VAL A 198 21.43 21.41 -13.00
C VAL A 198 22.67 21.15 -13.86
N LYS A 199 22.76 20.02 -14.56
CA LYS A 199 23.86 19.78 -15.52
C LYS A 199 23.71 20.60 -16.82
N GLU A 200 22.50 20.78 -17.29
CA GLU A 200 22.24 21.63 -18.47
C GLU A 200 22.41 23.12 -18.19
N GLU A 201 22.15 23.59 -16.95
CA GLU A 201 22.44 24.96 -16.53
C GLU A 201 23.89 25.21 -16.13
N GLY A 202 24.64 24.14 -15.74
CA GLY A 202 26.05 24.23 -15.33
C GLY A 202 27.06 24.36 -16.48
N GLU A 203 26.70 23.95 -17.68
CA GLU A 203 27.56 24.10 -18.87
C GLU A 203 27.52 25.46 -19.51
N ALA A 204 26.56 26.33 -19.12
CA ALA A 204 26.44 27.68 -19.69
C ALA A 204 27.24 28.78 -18.95
N ASN A 205 27.85 28.51 -17.79
CA ASN A 205 28.54 29.51 -16.98
C ASN A 205 29.91 29.04 -16.45
N ASN A 206 30.83 28.68 -17.32
CA ASN A 206 32.24 28.52 -16.95
C ASN A 206 33.10 29.65 -17.54
N ILE A 207 33.08 30.81 -16.91
CA ILE A 207 34.19 31.80 -16.99
C ILE A 207 34.37 32.39 -15.58
N SER A 208 35.59 32.14 -15.01
CA SER A 208 36.29 32.86 -13.89
C SER A 208 35.65 32.87 -12.49
N GLN A 209 36.22 32.30 -11.51
CA GLN A 209 37.29 32.83 -10.68
C GLN A 209 37.68 31.89 -9.50
N ASN A 210 38.96 31.71 -9.35
CA ASN A 210 39.63 31.11 -8.21
C ASN A 210 39.41 31.91 -6.93
N SER A 211 39.01 31.26 -5.83
CA SER A 211 39.50 31.63 -4.48
C SER A 211 39.21 30.52 -3.44
N ASN A 212 40.23 30.20 -2.72
CA ASN A 212 40.31 29.23 -1.61
C ASN A 212 39.25 29.46 -0.51
N SER A 213 38.56 28.38 -0.09
CA SER A 213 38.06 28.31 1.26
C SER A 213 38.03 26.85 1.75
N LYS A 214 38.60 26.65 2.94
CA LYS A 214 38.84 25.40 3.64
C LYS A 214 37.52 24.64 3.90
N GLN A 215 37.47 23.38 3.46
CA GLN A 215 36.43 22.44 3.90
C GLN A 215 36.57 22.10 5.38
N VAL A 216 35.59 22.44 6.17
CA VAL A 216 35.34 21.87 7.49
C VAL A 216 34.52 20.59 7.29
N ILE A 217 35.19 19.45 7.39
CA ILE A 217 34.53 18.13 7.35
C ILE A 217 33.86 17.90 8.72
N SER A 218 32.56 18.12 8.79
CA SER A 218 31.73 17.63 9.88
C SER A 218 31.49 16.12 9.68
N ARG A 219 32.15 15.31 10.50
CA ARG A 219 31.83 13.87 10.60
C ARG A 219 30.46 13.71 11.24
N ARG A 220 29.40 13.59 10.44
CA ARG A 220 28.11 13.08 10.92
C ARG A 220 28.24 11.57 11.09
N ASN A 221 28.07 11.09 12.30
CA ASN A 221 27.83 9.68 12.58
C ASN A 221 26.51 9.29 11.90
N THR A 222 26.60 8.63 10.78
CA THR A 222 25.43 8.01 10.12
C THR A 222 25.09 6.73 10.89
N MET A 223 24.10 6.80 11.80
CA MET A 223 23.44 5.59 12.27
C MET A 223 22.85 4.88 11.05
N LYS A 224 23.19 3.59 10.88
CA LYS A 224 22.58 2.75 9.86
C LYS A 224 21.16 2.42 10.31
N ILE A 225 20.17 3.04 9.70
CA ILE A 225 18.76 2.73 9.87
C ILE A 225 18.51 1.37 9.22
N LYS A 226 17.97 0.41 9.97
CA LYS A 226 17.70 -0.96 9.49
C LYS A 226 16.23 -1.17 9.15
N SER A 227 15.33 -0.48 9.84
CA SER A 227 13.88 -0.58 9.63
C SER A 227 13.19 0.78 9.68
N ILE A 228 11.94 0.85 9.24
CA ILE A 228 11.13 2.08 9.34
C ILE A 228 10.77 2.40 10.79
N GLU A 229 10.72 1.40 11.68
CA GLU A 229 10.46 1.58 13.10
C GLU A 229 11.62 2.28 13.81
N ASP A 230 12.87 2.01 13.40
CA ASP A 230 14.09 2.64 13.97
C ASP A 230 14.12 4.16 13.81
N ILE A 231 13.21 4.74 13.04
CA ILE A 231 13.17 6.17 12.69
C ILE A 231 12.16 6.94 13.55
N THR A 232 11.29 6.24 14.25
CA THR A 232 10.09 6.81 14.86
C THR A 232 10.19 7.04 16.37
N ASP A 233 11.34 6.71 16.99
CA ASP A 233 11.66 6.99 18.39
C ASP A 233 12.42 8.32 18.59
#